data_383b327ebe14b69df9ec51e06ea88157
#
_entry.id   383b327ebe14b69df9ec51e06ea88157
#
_cell.length_a   1.000
_cell.length_b   1.000
_cell.length_c   1.000
_cell.angle_alpha   90.00
_cell.angle_beta   90.00
_cell.angle_gamma   90.00
#
_symmetry.space_group_name_H-M   'P 1'
#
loop_
_entity.id
_entity.type
_entity.pdbx_description
1 polymer ?
#
loop_
_entity_poly.entity_id
_entity_poly.type
_entity_poly.pdbx_seq_one_letter_code
_entity_poly.pdbx_strand_id
1 'polypeptide(L)'
;SSDDYSKLDNSVDFRNGRTGDWRRATTKWIVYQPDHDDYQTPGNCRRWIGRVLNVKNRISSIDQKEMDKAFKQANEGDSALVGVTGHDFRNLATEVEEVQKFIKVSSQKYPNVKFCFSEAKAAFKKVIYGNFQEDKIDLDVEFINDKSDVPRIKVRTLNGNVFGPQPFLAIKTKSGRFIHDNFDFDLKKGVWHYAFFSATLPITDIDKIGVAANDKYGNTCIKRLNFNNQLNSSIF
;
A
#
# COMPACT_ATOMS: atom_id res chain seq x y z
N SER A 1 -7.29 15.87 0.35
CA SER A 1 -5.98 16.44 0.67
C SER A 1 -6.10 17.69 1.53
N SER A 2 -5.18 17.87 2.46
CA SER A 2 -5.13 19.08 3.28
C SER A 2 -4.38 20.20 2.54
N ASP A 3 -4.97 21.36 2.48
CA ASP A 3 -4.37 22.60 1.95
C ASP A 3 -4.96 23.82 2.65
N ASP A 4 -4.43 25.00 2.34
CA ASP A 4 -4.87 26.23 2.99
C ASP A 4 -6.32 26.62 2.64
N TYR A 5 -6.90 26.01 1.61
CA TYR A 5 -8.26 26.24 1.15
C TYR A 5 -9.26 25.21 1.66
N SER A 6 -8.82 24.04 2.11
CA SER A 6 -9.70 22.93 2.47
C SER A 6 -10.70 23.28 3.57
N LYS A 7 -10.37 24.15 4.49
CA LYS A 7 -11.28 24.61 5.53
C LYS A 7 -12.39 25.56 5.06
N LEU A 8 -12.28 26.09 3.83
CA LEU A 8 -13.30 26.96 3.22
C LEU A 8 -14.19 26.16 2.25
N ASP A 9 -13.84 24.90 2.01
CA ASP A 9 -14.48 24.12 0.97
C ASP A 9 -15.67 23.36 1.51
N ASN A 10 -16.86 23.85 1.15
CA ASN A 10 -18.15 23.16 1.26
C ASN A 10 -18.49 22.45 -0.05
N SER A 11 -17.50 21.91 -0.75
CA SER A 11 -17.66 21.33 -2.06
C SER A 11 -18.71 20.22 -2.12
N VAL A 12 -19.23 20.03 -3.31
CA VAL A 12 -20.17 18.95 -3.61
C VAL A 12 -19.53 17.57 -3.34
N ASP A 13 -18.23 17.43 -3.56
CA ASP A 13 -17.50 16.18 -3.34
C ASP A 13 -17.51 15.79 -1.85
N PHE A 14 -17.31 16.76 -0.98
CA PHE A 14 -17.41 16.55 0.46
C PHE A 14 -18.83 16.16 0.88
N ARG A 15 -19.84 16.83 0.37
CA ARG A 15 -21.26 16.53 0.65
C ARG A 15 -21.69 15.15 0.15
N ASN A 16 -21.09 14.65 -0.92
CA ASN A 16 -21.39 13.33 -1.47
C ASN A 16 -20.60 12.18 -0.81
N GLY A 17 -19.79 12.48 0.21
CA GLY A 17 -19.03 11.47 0.94
C GLY A 17 -17.96 10.74 0.13
N ARG A 18 -17.60 11.24 -1.04
CA ARG A 18 -16.58 10.62 -1.93
C ARG A 18 -15.16 10.92 -1.50
N THR A 19 -14.95 12.03 -0.80
CA THR A 19 -13.67 12.46 -0.26
C THR A 19 -13.81 12.64 1.25
N GLY A 20 -12.75 12.30 1.99
CA GLY A 20 -12.72 12.56 3.43
C GLY A 20 -12.64 14.05 3.75
N ASP A 21 -13.05 14.42 4.95
CA ASP A 21 -12.81 15.76 5.46
C ASP A 21 -11.35 15.91 5.90
N TRP A 22 -10.62 16.80 5.26
CA TRP A 22 -9.20 17.08 5.53
C TRP A 22 -8.95 18.50 6.02
N ARG A 23 -10.01 19.27 6.34
CA ARG A 23 -9.91 20.67 6.69
C ARG A 23 -9.07 20.99 7.92
N ARG A 24 -8.97 20.03 8.85
CA ARG A 24 -8.19 20.17 10.07
C ARG A 24 -6.83 19.48 10.02
N ALA A 25 -6.57 18.69 8.97
CA ALA A 25 -5.30 18.02 8.80
C ALA A 25 -4.16 19.01 8.53
N THR A 26 -2.95 18.61 8.88
CA THR A 26 -1.76 19.46 8.66
C THR A 26 -1.58 19.80 7.18
N THR A 27 -1.20 21.05 6.90
CA THR A 27 -0.80 21.49 5.56
C THR A 27 0.71 21.36 5.31
N LYS A 28 1.48 20.89 6.30
CA LYS A 28 2.91 20.58 6.13
C LYS A 28 3.10 19.35 5.24
N TRP A 29 4.21 19.28 4.56
CA TRP A 29 4.60 18.14 3.73
C TRP A 29 5.28 17.03 4.56
N ILE A 30 4.54 16.50 5.53
CA ILE A 30 4.99 15.44 6.45
C ILE A 30 4.16 14.18 6.31
N VAL A 31 4.67 13.10 6.86
CA VAL A 31 3.89 11.88 7.15
C VAL A 31 3.61 11.82 8.64
N TYR A 32 2.44 11.31 9.01
CA TYR A 32 2.08 11.15 10.42
C TYR A 32 1.23 9.89 10.62
N GLN A 33 1.26 9.35 11.82
CA GLN A 33 0.31 8.33 12.26
C GLN A 33 -0.95 9.05 12.74
N PRO A 34 -2.14 8.74 12.23
CA PRO A 34 -3.36 9.37 12.67
C PRO A 34 -3.80 8.89 14.05
N ASP A 35 -4.64 9.65 14.68
CA ASP A 35 -5.41 9.20 15.84
C ASP A 35 -6.50 8.19 15.41
N HIS A 36 -6.93 7.34 16.35
CA HIS A 36 -7.95 6.33 16.09
C HIS A 36 -9.34 6.90 15.85
N ASP A 37 -9.67 7.99 16.54
CA ASP A 37 -11.00 8.61 16.47
C ASP A 37 -11.03 9.77 15.46
N ASP A 38 -9.87 10.37 15.18
CA ASP A 38 -9.75 11.49 14.25
C ASP A 38 -8.50 11.37 13.36
N TYR A 39 -8.68 10.85 12.16
CA TYR A 39 -7.59 10.66 11.20
C TYR A 39 -6.90 11.97 10.74
N GLN A 40 -7.47 13.14 10.99
CA GLN A 40 -6.87 14.44 10.68
C GLN A 40 -5.85 14.88 11.74
N THR A 41 -5.89 14.26 12.92
CA THR A 41 -5.02 14.58 14.06
C THR A 41 -3.90 13.55 14.18
N PRO A 42 -2.66 13.95 14.44
CA PRO A 42 -1.59 13.02 14.78
C PRO A 42 -1.91 12.21 16.04
N GLY A 43 -1.60 10.90 16.00
CA GLY A 43 -1.84 9.96 17.09
C GLY A 43 -0.94 8.73 16.98
N ASN A 44 -1.47 7.54 17.30
CA ASN A 44 -0.71 6.30 17.38
C ASN A 44 -1.31 5.12 16.58
N CYS A 45 -2.19 5.38 15.64
CA CYS A 45 -2.68 4.36 14.72
C CYS A 45 -1.51 3.74 13.93
N ARG A 46 -1.55 2.44 13.67
CA ARG A 46 -0.47 1.72 12.96
C ARG A 46 -0.33 2.10 11.47
N ARG A 47 -1.13 3.00 10.97
CA ARG A 47 -1.12 3.47 9.59
C ARG A 47 -0.42 4.82 9.51
N TRP A 48 0.08 5.12 8.31
CA TRP A 48 0.69 6.40 8.01
C TRP A 48 -0.11 7.14 6.97
N ILE A 49 -0.22 8.45 7.14
CA ILE A 49 -0.87 9.36 6.20
C ILE A 49 0.17 10.36 5.71
N GLY A 50 0.21 10.58 4.40
CA GLY A 50 1.00 11.63 3.77
C GLY A 50 0.10 12.54 2.96
N ARG A 51 0.47 13.81 2.89
CA ARG A 51 -0.25 14.80 2.10
C ARG A 51 -0.05 14.57 0.61
N VAL A 52 -1.14 14.63 -0.15
CA VAL A 52 -1.15 14.50 -1.62
C VAL A 52 -2.01 15.62 -2.21
N LEU A 53 -1.52 16.29 -3.24
CA LEU A 53 -2.31 17.24 -4.03
C LEU A 53 -2.42 16.78 -5.48
N ASN A 54 -3.56 17.05 -6.10
CA ASN A 54 -3.75 16.81 -7.52
C ASN A 54 -3.01 17.84 -8.38
N VAL A 55 -2.65 17.46 -9.59
CA VAL A 55 -2.32 18.39 -10.65
C VAL A 55 -3.64 18.82 -11.32
N LYS A 56 -3.84 20.13 -11.49
CA LYS A 56 -5.03 20.69 -12.18
C LYS A 56 -6.39 20.30 -11.57
N ASN A 57 -6.52 20.34 -10.28
CA ASN A 57 -7.81 20.21 -9.62
C ASN A 57 -8.58 21.56 -9.65
N ARG A 58 -9.90 21.48 -9.59
CA ARG A 58 -10.78 22.68 -9.56
C ARG A 58 -10.66 23.47 -8.27
N ILE A 59 -10.35 22.83 -7.15
CA ILE A 59 -10.42 23.43 -5.81
C ILE A 59 -9.03 23.70 -5.28
N SER A 60 -8.17 22.70 -5.28
CA SER A 60 -6.80 22.81 -4.84
C SER A 60 -5.90 21.91 -5.67
N SER A 61 -4.78 22.43 -6.10
CA SER A 61 -3.78 21.72 -6.87
C SER A 61 -2.38 21.99 -6.32
N ILE A 62 -1.46 21.13 -6.69
CA ILE A 62 -0.05 21.47 -6.52
C ILE A 62 0.26 22.70 -7.38
N ASP A 63 0.88 23.69 -6.79
CA ASP A 63 1.30 24.93 -7.44
C ASP A 63 2.70 25.35 -6.98
N GLN A 64 3.19 26.47 -7.47
CA GLN A 64 4.51 26.99 -7.10
C GLN A 64 4.61 27.30 -5.60
N LYS A 65 3.54 27.83 -4.98
CA LYS A 65 3.51 28.15 -3.55
C LYS A 65 3.65 26.90 -2.69
N GLU A 66 2.96 25.84 -3.05
CA GLU A 66 3.03 24.57 -2.34
C GLU A 66 4.38 23.87 -2.53
N MET A 67 4.98 23.98 -3.72
CA MET A 67 6.33 23.47 -3.96
C MET A 67 7.38 24.27 -3.17
N ASP A 68 7.30 25.59 -3.16
CA ASP A 68 8.17 26.46 -2.35
C ASP A 68 8.06 26.14 -0.84
N LYS A 69 6.85 25.86 -0.36
CA LYS A 69 6.59 25.45 1.03
C LYS A 69 7.34 24.15 1.38
N ALA A 70 7.33 23.17 0.47
CA ALA A 70 8.06 21.92 0.67
C ALA A 70 9.57 22.11 0.69
N PHE A 71 10.10 22.90 -0.25
CA PHE A 71 11.53 23.21 -0.31
C PHE A 71 11.97 24.05 0.89
N LYS A 72 11.18 25.02 1.32
CA LYS A 72 11.45 25.79 2.55
C LYS A 72 11.53 24.88 3.76
N GLN A 73 10.55 23.97 3.94
CA GLN A 73 10.54 23.00 5.03
C GLN A 73 11.82 22.15 5.02
N ALA A 74 12.25 21.66 3.84
CA ALA A 74 13.47 20.88 3.73
C ALA A 74 14.74 21.71 3.99
N ASN A 75 14.76 22.98 3.63
CA ASN A 75 15.86 23.90 3.89
C ASN A 75 16.00 24.24 5.39
N GLU A 76 14.92 24.13 6.14
CA GLU A 76 14.88 24.31 7.61
C GLU A 76 15.30 23.03 8.36
N GLY A 77 15.68 21.95 7.64
CA GLY A 77 16.21 20.71 8.20
C GLY A 77 15.18 19.57 8.34
N ASP A 78 13.93 19.83 8.03
CA ASP A 78 12.88 18.82 8.06
C ASP A 78 12.79 18.03 6.74
N SER A 79 12.47 16.74 6.80
CA SER A 79 12.12 16.00 5.59
C SER A 79 10.77 16.48 5.05
N ALA A 80 10.68 16.68 3.73
CA ALA A 80 9.43 16.99 3.05
C ALA A 80 9.06 15.86 2.07
N LEU A 81 7.86 15.26 2.24
CA LEU A 81 7.32 14.28 1.32
C LEU A 81 6.18 14.90 0.52
N VAL A 82 6.44 15.22 -0.74
CA VAL A 82 5.46 15.82 -1.63
C VAL A 82 4.77 14.74 -2.44
N GLY A 83 3.51 14.46 -2.11
CA GLY A 83 2.67 13.58 -2.89
C GLY A 83 1.97 14.35 -4.01
N VAL A 84 2.13 13.88 -5.25
CA VAL A 84 1.45 14.44 -6.41
C VAL A 84 0.65 13.35 -7.09
N THR A 85 -0.59 13.64 -7.46
CA THR A 85 -1.46 12.71 -8.17
C THR A 85 -2.10 13.35 -9.39
N GLY A 86 -2.23 12.57 -10.45
CA GLY A 86 -2.98 12.91 -11.66
C GLY A 86 -4.10 11.90 -11.91
N HIS A 87 -4.76 12.02 -13.04
CA HIS A 87 -5.80 11.09 -13.49
C HIS A 87 -5.42 10.47 -14.83
N ASP A 88 -5.71 9.20 -15.01
CA ASP A 88 -5.39 8.40 -16.19
C ASP A 88 -6.06 8.88 -17.48
N PHE A 89 -7.20 9.59 -17.35
CA PHE A 89 -7.89 10.19 -18.50
C PHE A 89 -7.29 11.52 -18.99
N ARG A 90 -6.22 12.02 -18.35
CA ARG A 90 -5.53 13.25 -18.73
C ARG A 90 -4.20 12.94 -19.44
N ASN A 91 -3.68 13.95 -20.14
CA ASN A 91 -2.31 13.87 -20.64
C ASN A 91 -1.30 14.04 -19.52
N LEU A 92 -0.80 12.91 -19.00
CA LEU A 92 0.15 12.90 -17.89
C LEU A 92 1.48 13.59 -18.23
N ALA A 93 1.90 13.63 -19.49
CA ALA A 93 3.15 14.30 -19.88
C ALA A 93 3.12 15.78 -19.51
N THR A 94 2.03 16.49 -19.84
CA THR A 94 1.88 17.90 -19.51
C THR A 94 1.78 18.17 -18.01
N GLU A 95 1.21 17.25 -17.25
CA GLU A 95 1.15 17.34 -15.79
C GLU A 95 2.52 17.15 -15.14
N VAL A 96 3.30 16.20 -15.65
CA VAL A 96 4.69 15.98 -15.20
C VAL A 96 5.56 17.20 -15.51
N GLU A 97 5.47 17.76 -16.73
CA GLU A 97 6.20 18.97 -17.10
C GLU A 97 5.88 20.16 -16.20
N GLU A 98 4.61 20.34 -15.83
CA GLU A 98 4.19 21.40 -14.93
C GLU A 98 4.81 21.25 -13.54
N VAL A 99 4.77 20.04 -12.97
CA VAL A 99 5.40 19.76 -11.67
C VAL A 99 6.91 19.96 -11.73
N GLN A 100 7.56 19.54 -12.82
CA GLN A 100 9.00 19.76 -13.03
C GLN A 100 9.36 21.25 -13.08
N LYS A 101 8.51 22.10 -13.67
CA LYS A 101 8.70 23.56 -13.64
C LYS A 101 8.68 24.11 -12.22
N PHE A 102 7.71 23.69 -11.39
CA PHE A 102 7.66 24.12 -10.00
C PHE A 102 8.91 23.69 -9.22
N ILE A 103 9.35 22.43 -9.41
CA ILE A 103 10.57 21.92 -8.78
C ILE A 103 11.78 22.73 -9.21
N LYS A 104 11.91 23.02 -10.51
CA LYS A 104 13.03 23.81 -11.04
C LYS A 104 13.13 25.21 -10.41
N VAL A 105 12.01 25.90 -10.30
CA VAL A 105 11.94 27.23 -9.66
C VAL A 105 12.30 27.14 -8.18
N SER A 106 11.73 26.20 -7.46
CA SER A 106 12.01 26.04 -6.03
C SER A 106 13.44 25.60 -5.76
N SER A 107 14.04 24.73 -6.60
CA SER A 107 15.45 24.33 -6.45
C SER A 107 16.44 25.48 -6.68
N GLN A 108 16.11 26.44 -7.54
CA GLN A 108 16.92 27.65 -7.71
C GLN A 108 16.84 28.56 -6.47
N LYS A 109 15.66 28.63 -5.84
CA LYS A 109 15.44 29.44 -4.64
C LYS A 109 16.07 28.81 -3.40
N TYR A 110 16.16 27.48 -3.34
CA TYR A 110 16.70 26.70 -2.23
C TYR A 110 17.80 25.74 -2.71
N PRO A 111 18.99 26.24 -3.12
CA PRO A 111 20.00 25.46 -3.82
C PRO A 111 20.64 24.34 -2.97
N ASN A 112 20.56 24.42 -1.66
CA ASN A 112 21.10 23.41 -0.75
C ASN A 112 20.15 22.23 -0.51
N VAL A 113 18.88 22.33 -0.95
CA VAL A 113 17.90 21.25 -0.79
C VAL A 113 18.15 20.17 -1.83
N LYS A 114 18.34 18.95 -1.35
CA LYS A 114 18.44 17.76 -2.20
C LYS A 114 17.08 17.09 -2.29
N PHE A 115 16.67 16.70 -3.47
CA PHE A 115 15.42 15.98 -3.70
C PHE A 115 15.62 14.77 -4.61
N CYS A 116 14.68 13.83 -4.57
CA CYS A 116 14.63 12.69 -5.50
C CYS A 116 13.17 12.34 -5.80
N PHE A 117 12.96 11.80 -6.99
CA PHE A 117 11.69 11.18 -7.34
C PHE A 117 11.65 9.75 -6.78
N SER A 118 10.49 9.34 -6.32
CA SER A 118 10.29 8.01 -5.79
C SER A 118 8.83 7.58 -5.95
N GLU A 119 8.60 6.28 -6.04
CA GLU A 119 7.24 5.77 -5.89
C GLU A 119 6.79 5.85 -4.41
N ALA A 120 5.47 5.87 -4.19
CA ALA A 120 4.89 6.21 -2.89
C ALA A 120 5.41 5.32 -1.75
N LYS A 121 5.46 4.00 -1.93
CA LYS A 121 5.91 3.06 -0.88
C LYS A 121 7.36 3.29 -0.48
N ALA A 122 8.26 3.46 -1.46
CA ALA A 122 9.68 3.71 -1.19
C ALA A 122 9.88 5.08 -0.53
N ALA A 123 9.14 6.11 -0.96
CA ALA A 123 9.17 7.44 -0.37
C ALA A 123 8.74 7.42 1.10
N PHE A 124 7.60 6.79 1.42
CA PHE A 124 7.15 6.62 2.79
C PHE A 124 8.17 5.87 3.64
N LYS A 125 8.68 4.73 3.13
CA LYS A 125 9.69 3.94 3.83
C LYS A 125 10.93 4.78 4.16
N LYS A 126 11.42 5.57 3.19
CA LYS A 126 12.59 6.42 3.38
C LYS A 126 12.37 7.50 4.43
N VAL A 127 11.21 8.17 4.41
CA VAL A 127 10.90 9.26 5.35
C VAL A 127 10.66 8.73 6.76
N ILE A 128 9.96 7.59 6.90
CA ILE A 128 9.60 7.03 8.22
C ILE A 128 10.79 6.34 8.88
N TYR A 129 11.54 5.54 8.11
CA TYR A 129 12.56 4.63 8.67
C TYR A 129 14.01 5.01 8.28
N GLY A 130 14.18 5.99 7.40
CA GLY A 130 15.51 6.37 6.92
C GLY A 130 16.20 5.24 6.17
N ASN A 131 17.41 4.90 6.63
CA ASN A 131 18.21 3.79 6.08
C ASN A 131 18.07 2.51 6.91
N PHE A 132 17.15 2.46 7.87
CA PHE A 132 16.94 1.28 8.69
C PHE A 132 16.52 0.09 7.81
N GLN A 133 17.27 -0.99 7.92
CA GLN A 133 16.96 -2.26 7.28
C GLN A 133 16.57 -3.25 8.37
N GLU A 134 15.38 -3.78 8.26
CA GLU A 134 14.92 -4.88 9.09
C GLU A 134 14.79 -6.14 8.25
N ASP A 135 14.84 -7.28 8.92
CA ASP A 135 14.62 -8.57 8.29
C ASP A 135 13.31 -8.58 7.51
N LYS A 136 13.42 -8.92 6.24
CA LYS A 136 12.24 -8.96 5.35
C LYS A 136 11.34 -10.11 5.76
N ILE A 137 10.04 -9.88 5.65
CA ILE A 137 9.05 -10.93 5.82
C ILE A 137 9.32 -12.09 4.86
N ASP A 138 9.31 -13.30 5.36
CA ASP A 138 9.31 -14.53 4.56
C ASP A 138 8.27 -15.51 5.06
N LEU A 139 7.66 -16.22 4.10
CA LEU A 139 6.61 -17.21 4.32
C LEU A 139 7.05 -18.57 3.78
N ASP A 140 6.69 -19.60 4.49
CA ASP A 140 6.62 -20.97 3.98
C ASP A 140 5.18 -21.29 3.62
N VAL A 141 4.95 -21.91 2.47
CA VAL A 141 3.64 -22.31 1.98
C VAL A 141 3.70 -23.76 1.53
N GLU A 142 3.08 -24.62 2.30
CA GLU A 142 3.06 -26.06 2.10
C GLU A 142 1.67 -26.52 1.66
N PHE A 143 1.60 -27.33 0.61
CA PHE A 143 0.39 -28.07 0.27
C PHE A 143 0.41 -29.44 0.93
N ILE A 144 -0.58 -29.71 1.77
CA ILE A 144 -0.77 -30.96 2.48
C ILE A 144 -1.95 -31.71 1.85
N ASN A 145 -1.68 -32.88 1.32
CA ASN A 145 -2.68 -33.77 0.75
C ASN A 145 -2.48 -35.17 1.34
N ASP A 146 -2.83 -35.28 2.59
CA ASP A 146 -2.92 -36.58 3.26
C ASP A 146 -4.26 -37.21 2.92
N LYS A 147 -4.25 -38.46 2.43
CA LYS A 147 -5.47 -39.18 2.02
C LYS A 147 -6.47 -39.40 3.19
N SER A 148 -6.01 -39.22 4.41
CA SER A 148 -6.84 -39.34 5.62
C SER A 148 -7.55 -38.03 6.02
N ASP A 149 -7.25 -36.91 5.34
CA ASP A 149 -7.75 -35.59 5.72
C ASP A 149 -8.08 -34.73 4.47
N VAL A 150 -8.75 -33.61 4.70
CA VAL A 150 -9.07 -32.64 3.63
C VAL A 150 -7.79 -31.99 3.11
N PRO A 151 -7.58 -31.94 1.77
CA PRO A 151 -6.45 -31.23 1.20
C PRO A 151 -6.43 -29.77 1.65
N ARG A 152 -5.26 -29.28 2.06
CA ARG A 152 -5.13 -27.92 2.61
C ARG A 152 -3.80 -27.28 2.29
N ILE A 153 -3.80 -25.96 2.32
CA ILE A 153 -2.59 -25.15 2.35
C ILE A 153 -2.30 -24.80 3.81
N LYS A 154 -1.05 -24.97 4.21
CA LYS A 154 -0.51 -24.46 5.47
C LYS A 154 0.48 -23.34 5.16
N VAL A 155 0.30 -22.20 5.79
CA VAL A 155 1.18 -21.04 5.68
C VAL A 155 1.84 -20.80 7.03
N ARG A 156 3.15 -20.56 7.03
CA ARG A 156 3.93 -20.22 8.23
C ARG A 156 4.77 -18.99 7.96
N THR A 157 4.89 -18.10 8.93
CA THR A 157 5.89 -17.06 8.91
C THR A 157 7.25 -17.69 9.28
N LEU A 158 8.23 -17.58 8.37
CA LEU A 158 9.62 -17.99 8.63
C LEU A 158 10.43 -16.85 9.24
N ASN A 159 10.21 -15.63 8.77
CA ASN A 159 10.88 -14.44 9.25
C ASN A 159 9.95 -13.24 9.24
N GLY A 160 10.19 -12.27 10.12
CA GLY A 160 9.37 -11.07 10.24
C GLY A 160 7.97 -11.31 10.80
N ASN A 161 7.05 -10.37 10.58
CA ASN A 161 5.67 -10.45 11.02
C ASN A 161 4.73 -9.96 9.92
N VAL A 162 3.63 -10.67 9.71
CA VAL A 162 2.56 -10.23 8.82
C VAL A 162 1.88 -8.97 9.39
N PHE A 163 1.79 -7.93 8.57
CA PHE A 163 1.06 -6.71 8.91
C PHE A 163 -0.43 -6.88 8.61
N GLY A 164 -1.16 -7.25 9.61
CA GLY A 164 -2.58 -7.58 9.50
C GLY A 164 -2.87 -8.91 10.18
N PRO A 165 -4.11 -9.37 10.13
CA PRO A 165 -4.52 -10.60 10.81
C PRO A 165 -3.98 -11.85 10.09
N GLN A 166 -3.87 -11.82 8.77
CA GLN A 166 -3.51 -12.97 7.96
C GLN A 166 -2.86 -12.54 6.62
N PRO A 167 -2.16 -13.46 5.91
CA PRO A 167 -1.76 -13.26 4.52
C PRO A 167 -2.96 -13.14 3.58
N PHE A 168 -2.74 -12.60 2.40
CA PHE A 168 -3.72 -12.59 1.32
C PHE A 168 -3.65 -13.91 0.54
N LEU A 169 -4.81 -14.51 0.29
CA LEU A 169 -4.97 -15.72 -0.50
C LEU A 169 -5.64 -15.39 -1.84
N ALA A 170 -5.00 -15.78 -2.94
CA ALA A 170 -5.57 -15.73 -4.28
C ALA A 170 -5.54 -17.13 -4.91
N ILE A 171 -6.66 -17.54 -5.47
CA ILE A 171 -6.84 -18.84 -6.11
C ILE A 171 -7.25 -18.61 -7.56
N LYS A 172 -6.55 -19.26 -8.49
CA LYS A 172 -6.97 -19.36 -9.89
C LYS A 172 -7.45 -20.78 -10.18
N THR A 173 -8.67 -20.89 -10.69
CA THR A 173 -9.24 -22.18 -11.11
C THR A 173 -8.81 -22.55 -12.54
N LYS A 174 -8.91 -23.82 -12.89
CA LYS A 174 -8.71 -24.32 -14.27
C LYS A 174 -9.70 -23.71 -15.27
N SER A 175 -10.90 -23.35 -14.81
CA SER A 175 -11.89 -22.62 -15.61
C SER A 175 -11.58 -21.13 -15.80
N GLY A 176 -10.45 -20.64 -15.27
CA GLY A 176 -10.00 -19.25 -15.44
C GLY A 176 -10.59 -18.26 -14.43
N ARG A 177 -11.35 -18.70 -13.43
CA ARG A 177 -11.87 -17.80 -12.38
C ARG A 177 -10.76 -17.43 -11.41
N PHE A 178 -10.79 -16.18 -10.93
CA PHE A 178 -9.96 -15.70 -9.83
C PHE A 178 -10.83 -15.52 -8.60
N ILE A 179 -10.41 -16.12 -7.49
CA ILE A 179 -11.09 -16.11 -6.21
C ILE A 179 -10.08 -15.61 -5.19
N HIS A 180 -10.51 -14.77 -4.27
CA HIS A 180 -9.78 -14.50 -3.03
C HIS A 180 -10.62 -15.02 -1.86
N ASP A 181 -9.94 -15.50 -0.82
CA ASP A 181 -10.59 -16.01 0.38
C ASP A 181 -9.70 -15.77 1.59
N ASN A 182 -10.24 -16.05 2.77
CA ASN A 182 -9.55 -15.92 4.04
C ASN A 182 -8.98 -17.27 4.47
N PHE A 183 -7.85 -17.20 5.17
CA PHE A 183 -7.30 -18.34 5.88
C PHE A 183 -7.99 -18.52 7.23
N ASP A 184 -8.05 -19.77 7.68
CA ASP A 184 -8.35 -20.12 9.06
C ASP A 184 -7.09 -19.91 9.92
N PHE A 185 -7.29 -19.47 11.17
CA PHE A 185 -6.21 -19.26 12.12
C PHE A 185 -5.85 -20.57 12.82
N ASP A 186 -4.54 -20.85 12.88
CA ASP A 186 -4.01 -21.85 13.79
C ASP A 186 -3.93 -21.29 15.23
N LEU A 187 -3.90 -22.16 16.22
CA LEU A 187 -3.62 -21.78 17.62
C LEU A 187 -2.22 -21.18 17.77
N LYS A 188 -1.29 -21.56 16.90
CA LYS A 188 0.06 -21.01 16.85
C LYS A 188 0.08 -19.73 16.06
N LYS A 189 0.50 -18.63 16.67
CA LYS A 189 0.68 -17.33 16.01
C LYS A 189 1.61 -17.45 14.81
N GLY A 190 1.25 -16.81 13.69
CA GLY A 190 2.03 -16.83 12.46
C GLY A 190 1.86 -18.11 11.64
N VAL A 191 0.79 -18.87 11.92
CA VAL A 191 0.40 -20.05 11.15
C VAL A 191 -1.06 -19.94 10.76
N TRP A 192 -1.37 -20.31 9.52
CA TRP A 192 -2.71 -20.27 8.94
C TRP A 192 -2.94 -21.48 8.06
N HIS A 193 -4.22 -21.83 7.85
CA HIS A 193 -4.64 -22.94 7.02
C HIS A 193 -5.73 -22.52 6.04
N TYR A 194 -5.81 -23.20 4.91
CA TYR A 194 -6.94 -23.11 4.00
C TYR A 194 -7.28 -24.51 3.46
N ALA A 195 -8.48 -24.97 3.74
CA ALA A 195 -8.95 -26.31 3.35
C ALA A 195 -9.75 -26.27 2.05
N PHE A 196 -9.56 -27.29 1.19
CA PHE A 196 -10.28 -27.45 -0.07
C PHE A 196 -11.38 -28.49 0.08
N PHE A 197 -12.60 -28.06 0.30
CA PHE A 197 -13.74 -28.94 0.42
C PHE A 197 -14.30 -29.29 -0.96
N SER A 198 -14.50 -30.61 -1.23
CA SER A 198 -15.00 -31.12 -2.51
C SER A 198 -16.37 -30.56 -2.92
N ALA A 199 -17.19 -30.18 -1.94
CA ALA A 199 -18.53 -29.62 -2.16
C ALA A 199 -18.52 -28.15 -2.61
N THR A 200 -17.46 -27.40 -2.34
CA THR A 200 -17.41 -25.93 -2.59
C THR A 200 -16.31 -25.55 -3.57
N LEU A 201 -15.10 -25.99 -3.32
CA LEU A 201 -13.92 -25.70 -4.15
C LEU A 201 -12.97 -26.90 -4.11
N PRO A 202 -13.19 -27.93 -4.94
CA PRO A 202 -12.33 -29.11 -4.95
C PRO A 202 -10.93 -28.78 -5.45
N ILE A 203 -9.92 -29.41 -4.86
CA ILE A 203 -8.51 -29.21 -5.24
C ILE A 203 -8.25 -29.55 -6.73
N THR A 204 -9.04 -30.46 -7.29
CA THR A 204 -8.97 -30.84 -8.72
C THR A 204 -9.25 -29.69 -9.67
N ASP A 205 -9.98 -28.67 -9.23
CA ASP A 205 -10.36 -27.51 -10.04
C ASP A 205 -9.32 -26.37 -9.95
N ILE A 206 -8.31 -26.51 -9.11
CA ILE A 206 -7.32 -25.47 -8.88
C ILE A 206 -6.19 -25.57 -9.92
N ASP A 207 -5.88 -24.40 -10.54
CA ASP A 207 -4.73 -24.18 -11.42
C ASP A 207 -3.52 -23.68 -10.62
N LYS A 208 -3.73 -22.58 -9.87
CA LYS A 208 -2.65 -21.89 -9.14
C LYS A 208 -3.17 -21.28 -7.84
N ILE A 209 -2.26 -21.18 -6.88
CA ILE A 209 -2.49 -20.45 -5.64
C ILE A 209 -1.37 -19.43 -5.44
N GLY A 210 -1.75 -18.23 -5.04
CA GLY A 210 -0.84 -17.17 -4.62
C GLY A 210 -1.10 -16.82 -3.15
N VAL A 211 -0.05 -16.76 -2.38
CA VAL A 211 -0.07 -16.29 -0.99
C VAL A 211 0.83 -15.08 -0.89
N ALA A 212 0.32 -13.96 -0.40
CA ALA A 212 1.07 -12.72 -0.26
C ALA A 212 0.92 -12.12 1.13
N ALA A 213 1.99 -11.56 1.64
CA ALA A 213 1.96 -10.79 2.88
C ALA A 213 2.93 -9.62 2.84
N ASN A 214 2.62 -8.58 3.61
CA ASN A 214 3.59 -7.52 3.88
C ASN A 214 3.89 -7.46 5.38
N ASP A 215 5.06 -6.91 5.71
CA ASP A 215 5.35 -6.43 7.05
C ASP A 215 4.95 -4.95 7.25
N LYS A 216 5.14 -4.44 8.46
CA LYS A 216 4.87 -3.03 8.78
C LYS A 216 5.78 -2.03 8.05
N TYR A 217 6.90 -2.50 7.50
CA TYR A 217 7.88 -1.69 6.75
C TYR A 217 7.60 -1.68 5.25
N GLY A 218 6.54 -2.35 4.81
CA GLY A 218 6.18 -2.45 3.40
C GLY A 218 7.02 -3.45 2.59
N ASN A 219 7.82 -4.30 3.22
CA ASN A 219 8.40 -5.44 2.53
C ASN A 219 7.29 -6.42 2.19
N THR A 220 7.39 -7.06 1.02
CA THR A 220 6.36 -7.98 0.50
C THR A 220 6.98 -9.33 0.22
N CYS A 221 6.33 -10.39 0.69
CA CYS A 221 6.61 -11.78 0.33
C CYS A 221 5.46 -12.32 -0.49
N ILE A 222 5.77 -12.98 -1.62
CA ILE A 222 4.78 -13.65 -2.48
C ILE A 222 5.26 -15.06 -2.76
N LYS A 223 4.44 -16.03 -2.42
CA LYS A 223 4.65 -17.45 -2.74
C LYS A 223 3.58 -17.93 -3.69
N ARG A 224 3.94 -18.84 -4.59
CA ARG A 224 3.02 -19.39 -5.61
C ARG A 224 3.14 -20.91 -5.65
N LEU A 225 2.00 -21.57 -5.71
CA LEU A 225 1.90 -23.01 -5.96
C LEU A 225 1.17 -23.23 -7.30
N ASN A 226 1.67 -24.16 -8.12
CA ASN A 226 1.07 -24.54 -9.38
C ASN A 226 0.62 -26.01 -9.28
N PHE A 227 -0.60 -26.30 -9.69
CA PHE A 227 -1.22 -27.61 -9.59
C PHE A 227 -1.31 -28.36 -10.94
N ASN A 228 -0.97 -27.70 -12.05
CA ASN A 228 -1.07 -28.30 -13.39
C ASN A 228 -0.16 -29.51 -13.62
N ASN A 229 0.92 -29.69 -12.82
CA ASN A 229 1.90 -30.77 -13.00
C ASN A 229 1.90 -31.82 -11.87
N GLN A 230 1.14 -31.64 -10.79
CA GLN A 230 1.21 -32.55 -9.63
C GLN A 230 0.15 -33.64 -9.62
N LEU A 231 -0.91 -33.52 -10.43
CA LEU A 231 -1.98 -34.52 -10.48
C LEU A 231 -1.69 -35.68 -11.43
N ASN A 232 -0.66 -35.59 -12.28
CA ASN A 232 -0.30 -36.67 -13.21
C ASN A 232 0.66 -37.72 -12.61
N SER A 233 1.15 -37.55 -11.39
CA SER A 233 2.05 -38.48 -10.71
C SER A 233 1.38 -39.35 -9.63
N SER A 234 0.05 -39.26 -9.47
CA SER A 234 -0.68 -39.97 -8.43
C SER A 234 -1.74 -40.96 -8.95
N ILE A 235 -1.69 -41.26 -10.25
CA ILE A 235 -2.55 -42.32 -10.82
C ILE A 235 -1.60 -43.43 -11.32
N PHE A 236 -1.09 -44.20 -10.36
CA PHE A 236 -0.70 -45.61 -10.52
C PHE A 236 -0.67 -46.29 -9.16
#